data_07b825b26886d4e711464a5b47e049ee
#
_entry.id   07b825b26886d4e711464a5b47e049ee
#
_cell.length_a   1.000
_cell.length_b   1.000
_cell.length_c   1.000
_cell.angle_alpha   90.00
_cell.angle_beta   90.00
_cell.angle_gamma   90.00
#
_symmetry.space_group_name_H-M   'P 1'
#
loop_
_entity.id
_entity.type
_entity.pdbx_description
1 polymer ?
#
loop_
_entity_poly.entity_id
_entity_poly.type
_entity_poly.pdbx_seq_one_letter_code
_entity_poly.pdbx_strand_id
1 'polypeptide(L)'
;IEILDSLVIQVIQKFFLDPKINNNDKVALISESNIQTDQKKINFLKLMIEKNRLFLIDSIYSRYKKLIDLNNGVKRAEIITAFELTETQLNQINDKLSNMTKTKVIGNNVIDKTILGGFIAKFDDQMLDMSTKGKLSELKDKILEW
;
A
#
# COMPACT_ATOMS: atom_id res chain seq x y z
N ILE A 1 0.13 -0.92 16.39
CA ILE A 1 1.53 -0.71 15.94
C ILE A 1 1.56 0.13 14.67
N GLU A 2 0.72 -0.16 13.64
CA GLU A 2 0.68 0.60 12.37
C GLU A 2 0.23 2.07 12.52
N ILE A 3 -0.65 2.39 13.46
CA ILE A 3 -1.15 3.76 13.69
C ILE A 3 -0.07 4.65 14.31
N LEU A 4 0.74 4.12 15.21
CA LEU A 4 1.87 4.83 15.81
C LEU A 4 2.97 5.12 14.79
N ASP A 5 3.21 4.21 13.86
CA ASP A 5 4.18 4.42 12.77
C ASP A 5 3.74 5.53 11.81
N SER A 6 2.43 5.63 11.49
CA SER A 6 1.92 6.68 10.61
C SER A 6 1.93 8.07 11.27
N LEU A 7 1.62 8.17 12.56
CA LEU A 7 1.70 9.41 13.33
C LEU A 7 3.14 9.89 13.51
N VAL A 8 4.06 8.97 13.80
CA VAL A 8 5.50 9.28 13.91
C VAL A 8 6.04 9.76 12.56
N ILE A 9 5.62 9.15 11.45
CA ILE A 9 6.01 9.59 10.10
C ILE A 9 5.48 10.99 9.80
N GLN A 10 4.22 11.32 10.13
CA GLN A 10 3.65 12.65 9.90
C GLN A 10 4.31 13.74 10.75
N VAL A 11 4.64 13.46 12.02
CA VAL A 11 5.36 14.39 12.89
C VAL A 11 6.79 14.60 12.39
N ILE A 12 7.47 13.53 11.99
CA ILE A 12 8.78 13.58 11.36
C ILE A 12 8.74 14.41 10.09
N GLN A 13 7.75 14.20 9.21
CA GLN A 13 7.63 14.98 7.98
C GLN A 13 7.46 16.47 8.22
N LYS A 14 6.56 16.90 9.13
CA LYS A 14 6.38 18.32 9.43
C LYS A 14 7.58 18.98 10.04
N PHE A 15 8.28 18.30 10.94
CA PHE A 15 9.39 18.87 11.69
C PHE A 15 10.71 18.82 10.90
N PHE A 16 10.96 17.73 10.18
CA PHE A 16 12.23 17.51 9.47
C PHE A 16 12.26 18.09 8.05
N LEU A 17 11.09 18.37 7.44
CA LEU A 17 11.01 19.05 6.14
C LEU A 17 11.11 20.58 6.26
N ASP A 18 11.07 21.14 7.49
CA ASP A 18 11.23 22.58 7.67
C ASP A 18 12.68 22.98 7.33
N PRO A 19 12.88 23.83 6.29
CA PRO A 19 14.21 24.27 5.87
C PRO A 19 14.89 25.20 6.89
N LYS A 20 14.13 25.73 7.87
CA LYS A 20 14.64 26.62 8.91
C LYS A 20 15.44 25.90 9.99
N ILE A 21 15.29 24.58 10.12
CA ILE A 21 15.94 23.79 11.16
C ILE A 21 17.27 23.25 10.61
N ASN A 22 18.35 23.50 11.32
CA ASN A 22 19.68 23.02 10.92
C ASN A 22 19.76 21.49 11.00
N ASN A 23 20.49 20.88 10.06
CA ASN A 23 20.66 19.42 10.01
C ASN A 23 21.28 18.85 11.29
N ASN A 24 22.17 19.59 11.94
CA ASN A 24 22.78 19.17 13.21
C ASN A 24 21.75 19.06 14.34
N ASP A 25 20.80 19.99 14.41
CA ASP A 25 19.72 19.97 15.41
C ASP A 25 18.76 18.81 15.16
N LYS A 26 18.48 18.52 13.89
CA LYS A 26 17.67 17.36 13.49
C LYS A 26 18.32 16.05 13.91
N VAL A 27 19.62 15.91 13.73
CA VAL A 27 20.37 14.70 14.13
C VAL A 27 20.45 14.57 15.66
N ALA A 28 20.65 15.68 16.38
CA ALA A 28 20.67 15.68 17.85
C ALA A 28 19.37 15.18 18.44
N LEU A 29 18.22 15.68 17.96
CA LEU A 29 16.90 15.27 18.40
C LEU A 29 16.61 13.79 18.19
N ILE A 30 17.05 13.20 17.07
CA ILE A 30 16.91 11.76 16.84
C ILE A 30 17.80 10.95 17.80
N SER A 31 18.95 11.49 18.18
CA SER A 31 19.88 10.82 19.08
C SER A 31 19.43 10.90 20.55
N GLU A 32 18.77 11.98 20.93
CA GLU A 32 18.23 12.23 22.27
C GLU A 32 16.85 11.60 22.47
N SER A 33 16.08 11.38 21.40
CA SER A 33 14.83 10.66 21.50
C SER A 33 15.13 9.21 21.91
N ASN A 34 14.72 8.85 23.13
CA ASN A 34 14.83 7.50 23.72
C ASN A 34 13.87 6.52 22.99
N ILE A 35 13.83 6.59 21.67
CA ILE A 35 13.06 5.67 20.86
C ILE A 35 13.81 4.35 20.92
N GLN A 36 13.21 3.34 21.54
CA GLN A 36 13.68 1.94 21.51
C GLN A 36 13.57 1.40 20.07
N THR A 37 14.33 1.98 19.19
CA THR A 37 14.33 1.68 17.76
C THR A 37 15.68 1.06 17.39
N ASP A 38 15.65 0.10 16.49
CA ASP A 38 16.83 -0.54 15.93
C ASP A 38 17.87 0.50 15.49
N GLN A 39 19.11 0.38 15.94
CA GLN A 39 20.23 1.26 15.60
C GLN A 39 20.38 1.46 14.08
N LYS A 40 20.02 0.46 13.28
CA LYS A 40 20.05 0.54 11.83
C LYS A 40 19.07 1.57 11.30
N LYS A 41 17.87 1.69 11.88
CA LYS A 41 16.86 2.68 11.49
C LYS A 41 17.32 4.09 11.83
N ILE A 42 17.95 4.28 12.99
CA ILE A 42 18.51 5.57 13.40
C ILE A 42 19.62 6.00 12.44
N ASN A 43 20.54 5.11 12.11
CA ASN A 43 21.63 5.39 11.17
C ASN A 43 21.10 5.72 9.77
N PHE A 44 20.05 5.04 9.31
CA PHE A 44 19.38 5.34 8.05
C PHE A 44 18.79 6.75 8.05
N LEU A 45 18.06 7.13 9.11
CA LEU A 45 17.49 8.47 9.22
C LEU A 45 18.57 9.56 9.26
N LYS A 46 19.66 9.36 10.00
CA LYS A 46 20.81 10.27 10.02
C LYS A 46 21.39 10.47 8.62
N LEU A 47 21.60 9.39 7.89
CA LEU A 47 22.12 9.45 6.52
C LEU A 47 21.16 10.22 5.58
N MET A 48 19.85 10.03 5.72
CA MET A 48 18.85 10.75 4.94
C MET A 48 18.86 12.26 5.22
N ILE A 49 19.07 12.67 6.49
CA ILE A 49 19.20 14.07 6.88
C ILE A 49 20.49 14.66 6.31
N GLU A 50 21.63 14.00 6.50
CA GLU A 50 22.94 14.47 5.99
C GLU A 50 22.94 14.68 4.46
N LYS A 51 22.25 13.79 3.74
CA LYS A 51 22.13 13.87 2.27
C LYS A 51 21.00 14.77 1.80
N ASN A 52 20.25 15.42 2.70
CA ASN A 52 19.06 16.23 2.37
C ASN A 52 18.02 15.48 1.53
N ARG A 53 17.80 14.18 1.80
CA ARG A 53 16.89 13.30 1.04
C ARG A 53 15.65 12.87 1.82
N LEU A 54 15.32 13.54 2.91
CA LEU A 54 14.16 13.24 3.75
C LEU A 54 12.84 13.30 2.98
N PHE A 55 12.73 14.15 1.96
CA PHE A 55 11.54 14.23 1.10
C PHE A 55 11.25 12.95 0.31
N LEU A 56 12.21 12.04 0.20
CA LEU A 56 12.02 10.74 -0.46
C LEU A 56 11.52 9.65 0.48
N ILE A 57 11.31 9.93 1.78
CA ILE A 57 11.02 8.91 2.79
C ILE A 57 9.73 8.14 2.47
N ASP A 58 8.71 8.82 1.96
CA ASP A 58 7.44 8.19 1.56
C ASP A 58 7.62 7.24 0.38
N SER A 59 8.38 7.66 -0.61
CA SER A 59 8.69 6.83 -1.78
C SER A 59 9.52 5.59 -1.39
N ILE A 60 10.49 5.77 -0.49
CA ILE A 60 11.32 4.68 0.04
C ILE A 60 10.45 3.72 0.85
N TYR A 61 9.58 4.24 1.74
CA TYR A 61 8.68 3.42 2.55
C TYR A 61 7.73 2.59 1.68
N SER A 62 7.10 3.22 0.68
CA SER A 62 6.22 2.55 -0.26
C SER A 62 6.94 1.42 -1.02
N ARG A 63 8.17 1.70 -1.47
CA ARG A 63 8.99 0.68 -2.15
C ARG A 63 9.43 -0.44 -1.23
N TYR A 64 9.82 -0.11 0.00
CA TYR A 64 10.20 -1.08 1.02
C TYR A 64 9.04 -2.01 1.37
N LYS A 65 7.82 -1.45 1.55
CA LYS A 65 6.60 -2.24 1.79
C LYS A 65 6.32 -3.23 0.66
N LYS A 66 6.45 -2.80 -0.60
CA LYS A 66 6.32 -3.70 -1.76
C LYS A 66 7.36 -4.83 -1.76
N LEU A 67 8.61 -4.54 -1.38
CA LEU A 67 9.66 -5.56 -1.30
C LEU A 67 9.40 -6.57 -0.19
N ILE A 68 8.90 -6.14 0.97
CA ILE A 68 8.49 -7.05 2.05
C ILE A 68 7.33 -7.93 1.58
N ASP A 69 6.30 -7.35 0.96
CA ASP A 69 5.15 -8.09 0.46
C ASP A 69 5.60 -9.16 -0.56
N LEU A 70 6.48 -8.80 -1.49
CA LEU A 70 7.07 -9.76 -2.44
C LEU A 70 7.84 -10.89 -1.75
N ASN A 71 8.66 -10.56 -0.76
CA ASN A 71 9.46 -11.54 -0.02
C ASN A 71 8.57 -12.49 0.82
N ASN A 72 7.43 -11.99 1.31
CA ASN A 72 6.45 -12.78 2.05
C ASN A 72 5.45 -13.51 1.15
N GLY A 73 5.58 -13.41 -0.16
CA GLY A 73 4.63 -13.99 -1.11
C GLY A 73 3.24 -13.38 -1.00
N VAL A 74 3.14 -12.10 -0.64
CA VAL A 74 1.87 -11.38 -0.52
C VAL A 74 1.70 -10.46 -1.71
N LYS A 75 0.53 -10.54 -2.36
CA LYS A 75 0.10 -9.58 -3.40
C LYS A 75 -0.95 -8.64 -2.82
N ARG A 76 -0.78 -7.35 -3.03
CA ARG A 76 -1.82 -6.35 -2.70
C ARG A 76 -2.69 -6.10 -3.91
N ALA A 77 -4.00 -5.97 -3.68
CA ALA A 77 -4.98 -5.68 -4.71
C ALA A 77 -5.89 -4.52 -4.28
N GLU A 78 -6.21 -3.63 -5.20
CA GLU A 78 -7.35 -2.73 -5.05
C GLU A 78 -8.60 -3.47 -5.52
N ILE A 79 -9.57 -3.66 -4.61
CA ILE A 79 -10.84 -4.29 -4.91
C ILE A 79 -11.88 -3.19 -5.12
N ILE A 80 -12.18 -2.91 -6.38
CA ILE A 80 -13.07 -1.85 -6.78
C ILE A 80 -14.50 -2.41 -6.85
N THR A 81 -15.43 -1.78 -6.13
CA THR A 81 -16.83 -2.20 -6.02
C THR A 81 -17.77 -0.99 -6.07
N ALA A 82 -19.04 -1.22 -6.35
CA ALA A 82 -20.06 -0.17 -6.36
C ALA A 82 -20.42 0.38 -4.98
N PHE A 83 -20.16 -0.38 -3.93
CA PHE A 83 -20.50 -0.07 -2.54
C PHE A 83 -19.43 -0.59 -1.59
N GLU A 84 -19.45 -0.11 -0.35
CA GLU A 84 -18.54 -0.53 0.69
C GLU A 84 -18.77 -2.00 1.06
N LEU A 85 -17.67 -2.74 1.13
CA LEU A 85 -17.68 -4.15 1.51
C LEU A 85 -17.58 -4.30 3.03
N THR A 86 -18.32 -5.27 3.57
CA THR A 86 -18.10 -5.74 4.94
C THR A 86 -16.77 -6.50 5.03
N GLU A 87 -16.20 -6.60 6.24
CA GLU A 87 -14.96 -7.37 6.44
C GLU A 87 -15.10 -8.83 5.98
N THR A 88 -16.26 -9.43 6.22
CA THR A 88 -16.55 -10.81 5.80
C THR A 88 -16.53 -10.95 4.27
N GLN A 89 -17.14 -10.01 3.56
CA GLN A 89 -17.15 -9.99 2.09
C GLN A 89 -15.74 -9.76 1.53
N LEU A 90 -14.99 -8.82 2.12
CA LEU A 90 -13.62 -8.55 1.71
C LEU A 90 -12.73 -9.79 1.89
N ASN A 91 -12.84 -10.49 3.02
CA ASN A 91 -12.10 -11.71 3.27
C ASN A 91 -12.46 -12.83 2.27
N GLN A 92 -13.74 -13.03 1.95
CA GLN A 92 -14.15 -13.99 0.94
C GLN A 92 -13.57 -13.68 -0.45
N ILE A 93 -13.50 -12.41 -0.82
CA ILE A 93 -12.89 -11.99 -2.08
C ILE A 93 -11.37 -12.23 -2.05
N ASN A 94 -10.71 -11.90 -0.93
CA ASN A 94 -9.27 -12.14 -0.74
C ASN A 94 -8.93 -13.63 -0.86
N ASP A 95 -9.73 -14.50 -0.23
CA ASP A 95 -9.55 -15.97 -0.30
C ASP A 95 -9.73 -16.48 -1.72
N LYS A 96 -10.76 -15.99 -2.42
CA LYS A 96 -11.01 -16.35 -3.81
C LYS A 96 -9.86 -15.93 -4.72
N LEU A 97 -9.39 -14.70 -4.59
CA LEU A 97 -8.24 -14.18 -5.34
C LEU A 97 -6.95 -14.93 -5.00
N SER A 98 -6.74 -15.28 -3.72
CA SER A 98 -5.59 -16.05 -3.28
C SER A 98 -5.55 -17.44 -3.90
N ASN A 99 -6.71 -18.12 -3.97
CA ASN A 99 -6.84 -19.41 -4.63
C ASN A 99 -6.57 -19.34 -6.14
N MET A 100 -7.03 -18.29 -6.80
CA MET A 100 -6.83 -18.07 -8.24
C MET A 100 -5.38 -17.74 -8.57
N THR A 101 -4.73 -16.89 -7.77
CA THR A 101 -3.35 -16.43 -8.01
C THR A 101 -2.30 -17.34 -7.39
N LYS A 102 -2.70 -18.33 -6.60
CA LYS A 102 -1.84 -19.21 -5.78
C LYS A 102 -0.87 -18.43 -4.88
N THR A 103 -1.29 -17.23 -4.46
CA THR A 103 -0.48 -16.31 -3.67
C THR A 103 -1.41 -15.64 -2.66
N LYS A 104 -0.96 -15.38 -1.44
CA LYS A 104 -1.76 -14.67 -0.45
C LYS A 104 -2.11 -13.27 -0.97
N VAL A 105 -3.40 -12.97 -1.12
CA VAL A 105 -3.88 -11.65 -1.55
C VAL A 105 -4.43 -10.88 -0.37
N ILE A 106 -4.04 -9.63 -0.25
CA ILE A 106 -4.60 -8.65 0.70
C ILE A 106 -5.22 -7.53 -0.12
N GLY A 107 -6.55 -7.48 -0.14
CA GLY A 107 -7.31 -6.48 -0.86
C GLY A 107 -7.64 -5.27 0.01
N ASN A 108 -7.65 -4.10 -0.64
CA ASN A 108 -8.19 -2.87 -0.10
C ASN A 108 -9.42 -2.47 -0.91
N ASN A 109 -10.54 -2.16 -0.25
CA ASN A 109 -11.78 -1.79 -0.93
C ASN A 109 -11.72 -0.33 -1.39
N VAL A 110 -11.98 -0.13 -2.68
CA VAL A 110 -12.14 1.18 -3.33
C VAL A 110 -13.54 1.24 -3.93
N ILE A 111 -14.27 2.32 -3.65
CA ILE A 111 -15.65 2.48 -4.13
C ILE A 111 -15.64 3.23 -5.46
N ASP A 112 -16.22 2.61 -6.48
CA ASP A 112 -16.50 3.23 -7.78
C ASP A 112 -17.94 2.92 -8.21
N LYS A 113 -18.80 3.93 -8.13
CA LYS A 113 -20.22 3.83 -8.46
C LYS A 113 -20.51 3.59 -9.95
N THR A 114 -19.52 3.64 -10.82
CA THR A 114 -19.67 3.32 -12.24
C THR A 114 -19.78 1.82 -12.49
N ILE A 115 -19.40 1.00 -11.52
CA ILE A 115 -19.55 -0.46 -11.56
C ILE A 115 -21.00 -0.81 -11.19
N LEU A 116 -21.70 -1.50 -12.09
CA LEU A 116 -23.09 -1.93 -11.88
C LEU A 116 -23.22 -3.08 -10.87
N GLY A 117 -22.15 -3.87 -10.68
CA GLY A 117 -22.12 -5.00 -9.73
C GLY A 117 -20.91 -5.88 -9.95
N GLY A 118 -20.67 -6.78 -9.00
CA GLY A 118 -19.44 -7.57 -8.94
C GLY A 118 -18.26 -6.73 -8.41
N PHE A 119 -17.04 -7.10 -8.79
CA PHE A 119 -15.83 -6.37 -8.39
C PHE A 119 -14.75 -6.42 -9.47
N ILE A 120 -13.86 -5.46 -9.45
CA ILE A 120 -12.63 -5.47 -10.25
C ILE A 120 -11.47 -5.54 -9.27
N ALA A 121 -10.59 -6.53 -9.43
CA ALA A 121 -9.35 -6.63 -8.65
C ALA A 121 -8.19 -6.12 -9.49
N LYS A 122 -7.58 -5.02 -9.05
CA LYS A 122 -6.43 -4.39 -9.70
C LYS A 122 -5.18 -4.67 -8.89
N PHE A 123 -4.24 -5.35 -9.50
CA PHE A 123 -2.88 -5.56 -9.02
C PHE A 123 -1.94 -4.54 -9.66
N ASP A 124 -0.67 -4.48 -9.22
CA ASP A 124 0.32 -3.55 -9.81
C ASP A 124 0.49 -3.75 -11.34
N ASP A 125 0.45 -5.01 -11.80
CA ASP A 125 0.77 -5.45 -13.17
C ASP A 125 -0.42 -6.06 -13.92
N GLN A 126 -1.52 -6.34 -13.24
CA GLN A 126 -2.65 -7.09 -13.79
C GLN A 126 -3.98 -6.55 -13.25
N MET A 127 -5.02 -6.67 -14.06
CA MET A 127 -6.39 -6.34 -13.67
C MET A 127 -7.28 -7.54 -13.97
N LEU A 128 -8.05 -7.96 -12.96
CA LEU A 128 -9.02 -9.05 -13.05
C LEU A 128 -10.42 -8.45 -12.94
N ASP A 129 -11.15 -8.41 -14.06
CA ASP A 129 -12.52 -7.90 -14.11
C ASP A 129 -13.52 -9.02 -13.83
N MET A 130 -14.11 -8.99 -12.64
CA MET A 130 -15.18 -9.86 -12.18
C MET A 130 -16.52 -9.10 -12.08
N SER A 131 -16.62 -7.95 -12.76
CA SER A 131 -17.86 -7.17 -12.81
C SER A 131 -18.92 -7.86 -13.68
N THR A 132 -20.17 -7.51 -13.45
CA THR A 132 -21.29 -7.99 -14.29
C THR A 132 -21.13 -7.56 -15.75
N LYS A 133 -20.58 -6.38 -16.00
CA LYS A 133 -20.28 -5.86 -17.34
C LYS A 133 -19.17 -6.67 -18.02
N GLY A 134 -18.08 -6.97 -17.30
CA GLY A 134 -16.97 -7.78 -17.81
C GLY A 134 -17.43 -9.19 -18.19
N LYS A 135 -18.27 -9.84 -17.36
CA LYS A 135 -18.83 -11.15 -17.64
C LYS A 135 -19.76 -11.14 -18.86
N LEU A 136 -20.57 -10.10 -19.03
CA LEU A 136 -21.41 -9.95 -20.22
C LEU A 136 -20.60 -9.76 -21.50
N SER A 137 -19.50 -9.01 -21.44
CA SER A 137 -18.59 -8.83 -22.57
C SER A 137 -17.93 -10.16 -22.95
N GLU A 138 -17.42 -10.90 -21.97
CA GLU A 138 -16.80 -12.22 -22.21
C GLU A 138 -17.77 -13.22 -22.83
N LEU A 139 -19.04 -13.23 -22.37
CA LEU A 139 -20.08 -14.07 -22.95
C LEU A 139 -20.42 -13.66 -24.37
N LYS A 140 -20.49 -12.36 -24.64
CA LYS A 140 -20.74 -11.83 -25.99
C LYS A 140 -19.63 -12.25 -26.96
N ASP A 141 -18.38 -12.12 -26.55
CA ASP A 141 -17.23 -12.49 -27.38
C ASP A 141 -17.23 -14.00 -27.69
N LYS A 142 -17.52 -14.85 -26.67
CA LYS A 142 -17.69 -16.30 -26.89
C LYS A 142 -18.83 -16.70 -27.83
N ILE A 143 -19.92 -15.90 -27.92
CA ILE A 143 -21.02 -16.15 -28.81
C ILE A 143 -20.68 -15.73 -30.26
N LEU A 144 -19.82 -14.71 -30.40
CA LEU A 144 -19.43 -14.21 -31.73
C LEU A 144 -18.29 -15.03 -32.39
N GLU A 145 -17.61 -15.89 -31.63
CA GLU A 145 -16.59 -16.82 -32.11
C GLU A 145 -17.16 -18.12 -32.67
N TRP A 146 -18.51 -18.29 -32.67
CA TRP A 146 -19.25 -19.40 -33.31
C TRP A 146 -19.90 -18.95 -34.61
#